data_cb83656e25608483181f97e44fd2e381
#
_entry.id   cb83656e25608483181f97e44fd2e381
#
_cell.length_a   1.000
_cell.length_b   1.000
_cell.length_c   1.000
_cell.angle_alpha   90.00
_cell.angle_beta   90.00
_cell.angle_gamma   90.00
#
_symmetry.space_group_name_H-M   'P 1'
#
loop_
_entity.id
_entity.type
_entity.pdbx_description
1 polymer ?
#
loop_
_entity_poly.entity_id
_entity_poly.type
_entity_poly.pdbx_seq_one_letter_code
_entity_poly.pdbx_strand_id
1 'polypeptide(L)'
;MTYRVLRLAGGRPIISPRMFESIGAPEDGTSINGPSVIRLPEWLDASRRVHPSARYYLYFSHHNGWYIRMAWSADVAGPYHLYQPETIHRAGRGVFELPEVAGARRLQFGNGVVVHGHVASPDVHVDHRNRRFVMYFHGITNTT
;
A
#
# COMPACT_ATOMS: atom_id res chain seq x y z
N MET A 1 -4.09 3.29 34.60
CA MET A 1 -4.96 3.13 33.42
C MET A 1 -4.53 1.83 32.74
N THR A 2 -5.44 0.86 32.60
CA THR A 2 -5.08 -0.46 31.99
C THR A 2 -5.60 -0.49 30.56
N TYR A 3 -4.73 -0.70 29.58
CA TYR A 3 -5.10 -0.87 28.17
C TYR A 3 -5.35 -2.34 27.87
N ARG A 4 -6.44 -2.64 27.18
CA ARG A 4 -6.70 -3.96 26.63
C ARG A 4 -6.41 -3.94 25.13
N VAL A 5 -5.46 -4.75 24.68
CA VAL A 5 -5.15 -4.94 23.26
C VAL A 5 -6.05 -6.04 22.70
N LEU A 6 -6.80 -5.72 21.65
CA LEU A 6 -7.61 -6.68 20.90
C LEU A 6 -7.01 -6.84 19.51
N ARG A 7 -6.80 -8.09 19.07
CA ARG A 7 -6.42 -8.39 17.70
C ARG A 7 -7.68 -8.51 16.85
N LEU A 8 -7.77 -7.70 15.81
CA LEU A 8 -8.86 -7.76 14.84
C LEU A 8 -8.78 -9.05 14.01
N ALA A 9 -9.87 -9.38 13.32
CA ALA A 9 -9.99 -10.55 12.44
C ALA A 9 -9.59 -11.89 13.11
N GLY A 10 -9.79 -12.02 14.43
CA GLY A 10 -9.38 -13.20 15.18
C GLY A 10 -7.87 -13.44 15.22
N GLY A 11 -7.07 -12.37 15.06
CA GLY A 11 -5.61 -12.43 15.00
C GLY A 11 -5.03 -12.88 13.67
N ARG A 12 -5.87 -13.12 12.65
CA ARG A 12 -5.40 -13.46 11.29
C ARG A 12 -4.88 -12.22 10.58
N PRO A 13 -3.91 -12.36 9.66
CA PRO A 13 -3.48 -11.25 8.81
C PRO A 13 -4.63 -10.65 8.02
N ILE A 14 -4.73 -9.34 7.99
CA ILE A 14 -5.71 -8.60 7.19
C ILE A 14 -5.34 -8.66 5.71
N ILE A 15 -4.05 -8.58 5.40
CA ILE A 15 -3.48 -8.77 4.06
C ILE A 15 -2.68 -10.08 4.07
N SER A 16 -2.91 -10.94 3.09
CA SER A 16 -2.27 -12.25 3.01
C SER A 16 -1.97 -12.63 1.55
N PRO A 17 -1.06 -13.56 1.28
CA PRO A 17 -0.74 -14.05 -0.07
C PRO A 17 -1.96 -14.49 -0.87
N ARG A 18 -2.92 -15.13 -0.20
CA ARG A 18 -4.15 -15.62 -0.83
C ARG A 18 -4.96 -14.53 -1.56
N MET A 19 -4.89 -13.29 -1.07
CA MET A 19 -5.58 -12.17 -1.72
C MET A 19 -4.99 -11.83 -3.09
N PHE A 20 -3.72 -12.21 -3.32
CA PHE A 20 -2.97 -11.93 -4.55
C PHE A 20 -2.97 -13.09 -5.54
N GLU A 21 -3.50 -14.26 -5.16
CA GLU A 21 -3.60 -15.42 -6.05
C GLU A 21 -4.45 -15.09 -7.29
N SER A 22 -5.53 -14.34 -7.11
CA SER A 22 -6.43 -13.95 -8.20
C SER A 22 -5.78 -13.06 -9.25
N ILE A 23 -4.68 -12.40 -8.92
CA ILE A 23 -3.89 -11.55 -9.83
C ILE A 23 -2.56 -12.19 -10.23
N GLY A 24 -2.33 -13.45 -9.85
CA GLY A 24 -1.13 -14.20 -10.21
C GLY A 24 0.15 -13.70 -9.53
N ALA A 25 0.05 -13.04 -8.39
CA ALA A 25 1.19 -12.46 -7.68
C ALA A 25 1.16 -12.77 -6.16
N PRO A 26 1.04 -14.04 -5.75
CA PRO A 26 0.91 -14.39 -4.33
C PRO A 26 2.10 -13.93 -3.48
N GLU A 27 3.29 -13.83 -4.04
CA GLU A 27 4.50 -13.31 -3.40
C GLU A 27 4.31 -11.89 -2.86
N ASP A 28 3.51 -11.07 -3.52
CA ASP A 28 3.25 -9.68 -3.11
C ASP A 28 2.54 -9.57 -1.76
N GLY A 29 1.91 -10.63 -1.31
CA GLY A 29 1.25 -10.71 0.00
C GLY A 29 2.12 -11.29 1.11
N THR A 30 3.37 -11.67 0.84
CA THR A 30 4.20 -12.42 1.81
C THR A 30 4.99 -11.54 2.77
N SER A 31 5.46 -10.38 2.34
CA SER A 31 6.32 -9.50 3.13
C SER A 31 5.75 -8.07 3.17
N ILE A 32 4.60 -7.95 3.79
CA ILE A 32 3.91 -6.66 3.92
C ILE A 32 4.68 -5.75 4.88
N ASN A 33 4.93 -4.53 4.45
CA ASN A 33 5.66 -3.52 5.18
C ASN A 33 4.88 -2.20 5.27
N GLY A 34 5.05 -1.51 6.41
CA GLY A 34 4.59 -0.16 6.66
C GLY A 34 3.10 0.07 6.37
N PRO A 35 2.17 -0.72 6.92
CA PRO A 35 0.75 -0.50 6.67
C PRO A 35 0.28 0.81 7.28
N SER A 36 -0.47 1.60 6.51
CA SER A 36 -1.14 2.82 6.95
C SER A 36 -2.62 2.76 6.61
N VAL A 37 -3.48 2.87 7.61
CA VAL A 37 -4.93 2.85 7.43
C VAL A 37 -5.51 4.24 7.69
N ILE A 38 -6.40 4.68 6.79
CA ILE A 38 -7.17 5.90 6.97
C ILE A 38 -8.67 5.61 6.92
N ARG A 39 -9.43 6.35 7.73
CA ARG A 39 -10.87 6.46 7.57
C ARG A 39 -11.17 7.51 6.51
N LEU A 40 -12.03 7.17 5.56
CA LEU A 40 -12.42 8.11 4.51
C LEU A 40 -13.22 9.27 5.10
N PRO A 41 -12.87 10.50 4.74
CA PRO A 41 -13.54 11.68 5.23
C PRO A 41 -14.93 11.85 4.58
N GLU A 42 -15.81 12.54 5.27
CA GLU A 42 -17.19 12.81 4.80
C GLU A 42 -17.24 13.66 3.52
N TRP A 43 -16.23 14.51 3.30
CA TRP A 43 -16.15 15.32 2.08
C TRP A 43 -15.80 14.51 0.81
N LEU A 44 -15.42 13.22 0.93
CA LEU A 44 -15.21 12.32 -0.20
C LEU A 44 -16.50 11.58 -0.51
N ASP A 45 -17.21 12.03 -1.53
CA ASP A 45 -18.45 11.42 -1.98
C ASP A 45 -18.27 9.93 -2.34
N ALA A 46 -19.31 9.13 -2.10
CA ALA A 46 -19.29 7.69 -2.38
C ALA A 46 -18.97 7.37 -3.85
N SER A 47 -19.43 8.20 -4.77
CA SER A 47 -19.16 8.07 -6.22
C SER A 47 -17.70 8.30 -6.62
N ARG A 48 -16.93 8.95 -5.75
CA ARG A 48 -15.47 9.21 -5.96
C ARG A 48 -14.58 8.22 -5.24
N ARG A 49 -15.14 7.30 -4.48
CA ARG A 49 -14.40 6.24 -3.80
C ARG A 49 -14.12 5.11 -4.79
N VAL A 50 -13.09 4.33 -4.50
CA VAL A 50 -12.77 3.12 -5.29
C VAL A 50 -13.90 2.08 -5.27
N HIS A 51 -14.74 2.14 -4.25
CA HIS A 51 -16.00 1.41 -4.15
C HIS A 51 -16.97 2.24 -3.29
N PRO A 52 -18.27 2.33 -3.63
CA PRO A 52 -19.23 3.14 -2.87
C PRO A 52 -19.34 2.77 -1.39
N SER A 53 -19.18 1.49 -1.05
CA SER A 53 -19.20 1.00 0.34
C SER A 53 -17.89 1.21 1.08
N ALA A 54 -16.81 1.67 0.44
CA ALA A 54 -15.54 1.87 1.10
C ALA A 54 -15.65 2.96 2.19
N ARG A 55 -15.16 2.64 3.38
CA ARG A 55 -15.03 3.56 4.51
C ARG A 55 -13.59 3.69 5.00
N TYR A 56 -12.75 2.71 4.63
CA TYR A 56 -11.35 2.66 5.01
C TYR A 56 -10.50 2.34 3.79
N TYR A 57 -9.36 3.01 3.68
CA TYR A 57 -8.28 2.63 2.78
C TYR A 57 -7.08 2.19 3.61
N LEU A 58 -6.49 1.08 3.23
CA LEU A 58 -5.27 0.52 3.80
C LEU A 58 -4.19 0.53 2.72
N TYR A 59 -3.16 1.32 2.96
CA TYR A 59 -1.98 1.39 2.10
C TYR A 59 -0.88 0.51 2.68
N PHE A 60 -0.13 -0.14 1.82
CA PHE A 60 0.96 -1.02 2.22
C PHE A 60 1.90 -1.27 1.05
N SER A 61 3.10 -1.78 1.35
CA SER A 61 4.08 -2.18 0.35
C SER A 61 4.58 -3.60 0.61
N HIS A 62 5.16 -4.22 -0.40
CA HIS A 62 6.05 -5.35 -0.22
C HIS A 62 7.43 -4.81 0.19
N HIS A 63 8.14 -5.47 1.13
CA HIS A 63 9.39 -4.95 1.70
C HIS A 63 10.46 -4.61 0.64
N ASN A 64 10.56 -5.42 -0.41
CA ASN A 64 11.44 -5.20 -1.55
C ASN A 64 10.69 -4.78 -2.82
N GLY A 65 9.47 -4.26 -2.66
CA GLY A 65 8.61 -3.90 -3.77
C GLY A 65 8.92 -2.52 -4.35
N TRP A 66 8.42 -2.28 -5.54
CA TRP A 66 8.58 -1.00 -6.26
C TRP A 66 7.30 -0.21 -6.33
N TYR A 67 6.29 -0.64 -5.58
CA TYR A 67 4.97 -0.06 -5.59
C TYR A 67 4.35 -0.05 -4.20
N ILE A 68 3.50 0.94 -3.99
CA ILE A 68 2.61 1.01 -2.84
C ILE A 68 1.23 0.55 -3.31
N ARG A 69 0.70 -0.46 -2.65
CA ARG A 69 -0.63 -1.00 -2.90
C ARG A 69 -1.67 -0.36 -2.00
N MET A 70 -2.92 -0.57 -2.38
CA MET A 70 -4.06 -0.17 -1.58
C MET A 70 -5.09 -1.30 -1.53
N ALA A 71 -5.73 -1.42 -0.37
CA ALA A 71 -6.95 -2.19 -0.19
C ALA A 71 -8.02 -1.30 0.44
N TRP A 72 -9.28 -1.64 0.26
CA TRP A 72 -10.40 -0.92 0.83
C TRP A 72 -11.30 -1.85 1.64
N SER A 73 -12.03 -1.30 2.62
CA SER A 73 -13.03 -2.01 3.40
C SER A 73 -14.16 -1.09 3.84
N ALA A 74 -15.32 -1.68 4.11
CA ALA A 74 -16.44 -1.02 4.77
C ALA A 74 -16.28 -0.96 6.30
N ASP A 75 -15.42 -1.83 6.87
CA ASP A 75 -15.15 -1.91 8.31
C ASP A 75 -13.63 -1.93 8.55
N VAL A 76 -13.19 -1.32 9.66
CA VAL A 76 -11.76 -1.26 10.00
C VAL A 76 -11.15 -2.64 10.25
N ALA A 77 -11.96 -3.60 10.71
CA ALA A 77 -11.54 -4.97 10.91
C ALA A 77 -11.54 -5.82 9.62
N GLY A 78 -12.02 -5.28 8.50
CA GLY A 78 -12.16 -5.98 7.22
C GLY A 78 -13.56 -6.62 7.04
N PRO A 79 -13.76 -7.45 6.00
CA PRO A 79 -12.73 -7.87 5.06
C PRO A 79 -12.21 -6.74 4.19
N TYR A 80 -10.92 -6.82 3.85
CA TYR A 80 -10.29 -5.89 2.91
C TYR A 80 -10.25 -6.49 1.50
N HIS A 81 -10.46 -5.62 0.51
CA HIS A 81 -10.44 -5.94 -0.92
C HIS A 81 -9.30 -5.18 -1.57
N LEU A 82 -8.45 -5.87 -2.33
CA LEU A 82 -7.38 -5.23 -3.08
C LEU A 82 -7.95 -4.26 -4.10
N TYR A 83 -7.39 -3.07 -4.16
CA TYR A 83 -7.65 -2.13 -5.24
C TYR A 83 -6.70 -2.43 -6.41
N GLN A 84 -7.28 -2.64 -7.58
CA GLN A 84 -6.56 -2.91 -8.82
C GLN A 84 -6.92 -1.80 -9.81
N PRO A 85 -6.07 -0.77 -9.98
CA PRO A 85 -6.33 0.27 -10.96
C PRO A 85 -6.18 -0.30 -12.38
N GLU A 86 -7.21 -0.14 -13.20
CA GLU A 86 -7.26 -0.65 -14.58
C GLU A 86 -6.21 -0.03 -15.51
N THR A 87 -5.68 1.12 -15.13
CA THR A 87 -4.82 1.96 -15.98
C THR A 87 -3.33 1.69 -15.84
N ILE A 88 -2.91 0.86 -14.91
CA ILE A 88 -1.50 0.54 -14.72
C ILE A 88 -1.16 -0.68 -15.58
N HIS A 89 -0.24 -0.50 -16.52
CA HIS A 89 0.15 -1.43 -17.58
C HIS A 89 0.61 -2.84 -17.14
N ARG A 90 0.63 -3.13 -15.87
CA ARG A 90 0.94 -4.44 -15.31
C ARG A 90 -0.01 -4.73 -14.15
N ALA A 91 -0.98 -5.57 -14.45
CA ALA A 91 -1.92 -6.21 -13.52
C ALA A 91 -1.87 -5.68 -12.06
N GLY A 92 -2.47 -4.51 -11.84
CA GLY A 92 -2.87 -4.08 -10.50
C GLY A 92 -1.76 -3.88 -9.46
N ARG A 93 -0.59 -3.40 -9.84
CA ARG A 93 0.54 -3.37 -8.91
C ARG A 93 0.47 -2.31 -7.81
N GLY A 94 -0.19 -1.19 -7.99
CA GLY A 94 -0.24 -0.23 -6.90
C GLY A 94 -0.90 1.10 -7.24
N VAL A 95 -1.01 1.95 -6.24
CA VAL A 95 -1.43 3.35 -6.38
C VAL A 95 -0.24 4.28 -6.65
N PHE A 96 0.95 3.79 -6.37
CA PHE A 96 2.21 4.42 -6.69
C PHE A 96 3.23 3.35 -7.07
N GLU A 97 3.94 3.55 -8.16
CA GLU A 97 4.93 2.60 -8.68
C GLU A 97 6.18 3.36 -9.17
N LEU A 98 7.36 2.84 -8.84
CA LEU A 98 8.59 3.34 -9.44
C LEU A 98 8.68 2.92 -10.90
N PRO A 99 9.15 3.80 -11.81
CA PRO A 99 9.34 3.46 -13.21
C PRO A 99 10.24 2.22 -13.38
N GLU A 100 9.91 1.38 -14.33
CA GLU A 100 10.74 0.27 -14.73
C GLU A 100 11.90 0.75 -15.62
N VAL A 101 12.80 1.54 -15.05
CA VAL A 101 14.00 1.98 -15.76
C VAL A 101 15.10 0.95 -15.52
N ALA A 102 15.74 0.51 -16.60
CA ALA A 102 16.89 -0.39 -16.53
C ALA A 102 17.97 0.23 -15.62
N GLY A 103 18.36 -0.50 -14.57
CA GLY A 103 19.34 -0.02 -13.58
C GLY A 103 18.78 0.74 -12.39
N ALA A 104 17.55 1.26 -12.42
CA ALA A 104 16.94 1.98 -11.30
C ALA A 104 16.71 1.11 -10.05
N ARG A 105 16.78 -0.20 -10.22
CA ARG A 105 16.51 -1.19 -9.17
C ARG A 105 17.74 -1.67 -8.42
N ARG A 106 18.94 -1.27 -8.86
CA ARG A 106 20.20 -1.73 -8.27
C ARG A 106 21.14 -0.55 -8.06
N LEU A 107 21.41 -0.25 -6.80
CA LEU A 107 22.36 0.77 -6.38
C LEU A 107 23.61 0.09 -5.83
N GLN A 108 24.78 0.44 -6.35
CA GLN A 108 26.06 0.00 -5.81
C GLN A 108 26.76 1.21 -5.15
N PHE A 109 27.05 1.09 -3.87
CA PHE A 109 27.82 2.07 -3.13
C PHE A 109 29.32 1.80 -3.25
N GLY A 110 30.16 2.83 -3.02
CA GLY A 110 31.60 2.74 -3.15
C GLY A 110 32.28 1.70 -2.24
N ASN A 111 31.60 1.22 -1.20
CA ASN A 111 32.04 0.13 -0.32
C ASN A 111 31.65 -1.27 -0.83
N GLY A 112 31.14 -1.40 -2.05
CA GLY A 112 30.69 -2.65 -2.65
C GLY A 112 29.28 -3.11 -2.23
N VAL A 113 28.60 -2.38 -1.34
CA VAL A 113 27.22 -2.71 -0.95
C VAL A 113 26.28 -2.46 -2.13
N VAL A 114 25.47 -3.45 -2.43
CA VAL A 114 24.42 -3.37 -3.45
C VAL A 114 23.07 -3.30 -2.76
N VAL A 115 22.27 -2.26 -3.10
CA VAL A 115 20.92 -2.10 -2.62
C VAL A 115 19.97 -2.09 -3.82
N HIS A 116 18.84 -2.75 -3.66
CA HIS A 116 17.78 -2.68 -4.67
C HIS A 116 16.94 -1.43 -4.44
N GLY A 117 16.67 -0.69 -5.53
CA GLY A 117 15.69 0.39 -5.50
C GLY A 117 14.34 -0.14 -5.03
N HIS A 118 13.69 0.56 -4.12
CA HIS A 118 12.37 0.19 -3.63
C HIS A 118 11.62 1.43 -3.16
N VAL A 119 10.33 1.27 -3.00
CA VAL A 119 9.44 2.23 -2.33
C VAL A 119 8.64 1.49 -1.28
N ALA A 120 8.62 2.02 -0.06
CA ALA A 120 8.03 1.31 1.06
C ALA A 120 7.50 2.26 2.15
N SER A 121 6.84 1.65 3.15
CA SER A 121 6.35 2.29 4.37
C SER A 121 5.50 3.54 4.09
N PRO A 122 4.39 3.40 3.36
CA PRO A 122 3.47 4.51 3.19
C PRO A 122 2.92 4.95 4.55
N ASP A 123 2.89 6.24 4.77
CA ASP A 123 2.22 6.90 5.88
C ASP A 123 1.24 7.92 5.29
N VAL A 124 -0.05 7.63 5.38
CA VAL A 124 -1.10 8.36 4.67
C VAL A 124 -1.95 9.15 5.65
N HIS A 125 -2.15 10.42 5.35
CA HIS A 125 -2.93 11.35 6.15
C HIS A 125 -4.06 11.98 5.37
N VAL A 126 -5.14 12.33 6.07
CA VAL A 126 -6.25 13.10 5.52
C VAL A 126 -6.04 14.58 5.85
N ASP A 127 -5.76 15.38 4.83
CA ASP A 127 -5.73 16.84 4.94
C ASP A 127 -7.16 17.38 4.73
N HIS A 128 -7.89 17.51 5.82
CA HIS A 128 -9.29 17.98 5.79
C HIS A 128 -9.43 19.40 5.26
N ARG A 129 -8.46 20.26 5.55
CA ARG A 129 -8.47 21.67 5.14
C ARG A 129 -8.43 21.82 3.62
N ASN A 130 -7.56 21.05 2.97
CA ASN A 130 -7.35 21.12 1.52
C ASN A 130 -8.10 20.00 0.76
N ARG A 131 -8.88 19.17 1.46
CA ARG A 131 -9.65 18.04 0.91
C ARG A 131 -8.82 17.11 0.04
N ARG A 132 -7.68 16.67 0.55
CA ARG A 132 -6.74 15.77 -0.14
C ARG A 132 -6.20 14.70 0.79
N PHE A 133 -5.64 13.65 0.21
CA PHE A 133 -4.78 12.71 0.90
C PHE A 133 -3.31 13.10 0.67
N VAL A 134 -2.50 12.98 1.72
CA VAL A 134 -1.06 13.21 1.67
C VAL A 134 -0.39 11.92 2.07
N MET A 135 0.50 11.42 1.22
CA MET A 135 1.26 10.20 1.49
C MET A 135 2.74 10.55 1.64
N TYR A 136 3.32 10.17 2.76
CA TYR A 136 4.76 10.11 2.95
C TYR A 136 5.20 8.66 2.75
N PHE A 137 6.34 8.46 2.15
CA PHE A 137 6.93 7.14 1.96
C PHE A 137 8.44 7.27 1.87
N HIS A 138 9.18 6.19 2.06
CA HIS A 138 10.60 6.18 1.77
C HIS A 138 10.88 5.35 0.53
N GLY A 139 11.97 5.69 -0.14
CA GLY A 139 12.43 4.95 -1.31
C GLY A 139 13.91 5.18 -1.54
N ILE A 140 14.55 4.23 -2.19
CA ILE A 140 15.89 4.34 -2.70
C ILE A 140 15.81 4.22 -4.21
N THR A 141 16.24 5.26 -4.90
CA THR A 141 16.30 5.29 -6.36
C THR A 141 17.67 5.74 -6.82
N ASN A 142 18.08 5.30 -8.01
CA ASN A 142 19.16 5.97 -8.73
C ASN A 142 18.60 7.25 -9.34
N THR A 143 18.98 8.38 -8.81
CA THR A 143 18.85 9.67 -9.50
C THR A 143 20.20 9.94 -10.15
N THR A 144 20.38 9.53 -11.37
CA THR A 144 21.43 10.06 -12.24
C THR A 144 20.89 11.24 -13.00
#